data_866ec482a7aeacc3acd2debc6fd42aee
#
_entry.id   866ec482a7aeacc3acd2debc6fd42aee
#
_cell.length_a   1.000
_cell.length_b   1.000
_cell.length_c   1.000
_cell.angle_alpha   90.00
_cell.angle_beta   90.00
_cell.angle_gamma   90.00
#
_symmetry.space_group_name_H-M   'P 1'
#
loop_
_entity.id
_entity.type
_entity.pdbx_description
1 polymer ?
#
loop_
_entity_poly.entity_id
_entity_poly.type
_entity_poly.pdbx_seq_one_letter_code
_entity_poly.pdbx_strand_id
1 'polypeptide(L)'
;RLWFAPNKLKKAALDPQFTKGLYLPYWTVDAQLFATYSGRRGEYYYETKRVRNSQGKMVSQRVRKTRWYPASGQVSGFVDDTLIQASQQRKGRVPTKVAHWNLKLLQPFNSSFLTGFVTEKYTIPLNQGHLQSKEVAHGIAKRWCRQDIGGDTQRVTKMDMQLSEETFKHILLPVYVSAYRFNGKEYSFFVNGENGTISG
;
A
#
# COMPACT_ATOMS: atom_id res chain seq x y z
N ARG A 1 -8.86 -3.16 -17.70
CA ARG A 1 -9.66 -2.70 -18.86
C ARG A 1 -9.73 -3.86 -19.87
N LEU A 2 -10.87 -4.58 -19.89
CA LEU A 2 -11.13 -5.68 -20.84
C LEU A 2 -11.52 -5.17 -22.26
N TRP A 3 -11.37 -3.87 -22.54
CA TRP A 3 -11.83 -3.28 -23.80
C TRP A 3 -11.21 -3.94 -25.03
N PHE A 4 -9.93 -4.25 -25.00
CA PHE A 4 -9.21 -4.93 -26.10
C PHE A 4 -9.11 -6.44 -25.95
N ALA A 5 -9.77 -7.04 -24.94
CA ALA A 5 -9.74 -8.47 -24.76
C ALA A 5 -10.61 -9.19 -25.81
N PRO A 6 -10.18 -10.35 -26.33
CA PRO A 6 -11.00 -11.17 -27.21
C PRO A 6 -12.37 -11.49 -26.61
N ASN A 7 -13.43 -11.57 -27.43
CA ASN A 7 -14.79 -11.81 -26.94
C ASN A 7 -14.94 -13.14 -26.17
N LYS A 8 -14.15 -14.16 -26.49
CA LYS A 8 -14.09 -15.44 -25.74
C LYS A 8 -13.58 -15.20 -24.31
N LEU A 9 -12.63 -14.30 -24.12
CA LEU A 9 -12.09 -13.93 -22.81
C LEU A 9 -13.11 -13.16 -21.98
N LYS A 10 -13.86 -12.25 -22.62
CA LYS A 10 -14.93 -11.48 -21.96
C LYS A 10 -16.03 -12.42 -21.44
N LYS A 11 -16.44 -13.41 -22.24
CA LYS A 11 -17.44 -14.41 -21.84
C LYS A 11 -16.94 -15.30 -20.69
N ALA A 12 -15.71 -15.81 -20.76
CA ALA A 12 -15.13 -16.64 -19.71
C ALA A 12 -14.93 -15.90 -18.39
N ALA A 13 -14.57 -14.59 -18.44
CA ALA A 13 -14.41 -13.75 -17.25
C ALA A 13 -15.74 -13.39 -16.56
N LEU A 14 -16.85 -13.46 -17.28
CA LEU A 14 -18.20 -13.16 -16.78
C LEU A 14 -18.98 -14.41 -16.37
N ASP A 15 -18.39 -15.60 -16.49
CA ASP A 15 -19.08 -16.85 -16.11
C ASP A 15 -19.14 -16.95 -14.57
N PRO A 16 -20.34 -16.93 -13.98
CA PRO A 16 -20.53 -17.00 -12.52
C PRO A 16 -19.96 -18.28 -11.90
N GLN A 17 -19.83 -19.35 -12.67
CA GLN A 17 -19.31 -20.65 -12.18
C GLN A 17 -17.82 -20.57 -11.79
N PHE A 18 -17.08 -19.62 -12.33
CA PHE A 18 -15.66 -19.44 -12.03
C PHE A 18 -15.38 -18.34 -11.01
N THR A 19 -16.41 -17.61 -10.56
CA THR A 19 -16.25 -16.52 -9.60
C THR A 19 -16.63 -17.01 -8.20
N LYS A 20 -15.67 -16.96 -7.27
CA LYS A 20 -15.86 -17.35 -5.88
C LYS A 20 -15.77 -16.13 -4.98
N GLY A 21 -16.77 -15.95 -4.14
CA GLY A 21 -16.72 -14.99 -3.04
C GLY A 21 -15.84 -15.54 -1.91
N LEU A 22 -14.88 -14.74 -1.46
CA LEU A 22 -13.98 -15.05 -0.36
C LEU A 22 -14.07 -13.96 0.69
N TYR A 23 -14.14 -14.34 1.95
CA TYR A 23 -13.77 -13.45 3.05
C TYR A 23 -12.32 -13.68 3.42
N LEU A 24 -11.53 -12.62 3.32
CA LEU A 24 -10.13 -12.63 3.67
C LEU A 24 -9.93 -12.04 5.06
N PRO A 25 -9.19 -12.74 5.94
CA PRO A 25 -8.90 -12.22 7.27
C PRO A 25 -7.81 -11.14 7.21
N TYR A 26 -8.03 -10.08 7.98
CA TYR A 26 -7.09 -9.00 8.18
C TYR A 26 -6.98 -8.66 9.67
N TRP A 27 -5.81 -8.22 10.08
CA TRP A 27 -5.61 -7.49 11.31
C TRP A 27 -5.67 -5.99 10.99
N THR A 28 -6.40 -5.21 11.77
CA THR A 28 -6.23 -3.76 11.83
C THR A 28 -5.54 -3.40 13.12
N VAL A 29 -4.66 -2.43 13.06
CA VAL A 29 -3.92 -1.93 14.22
C VAL A 29 -4.03 -0.41 14.22
N ASP A 30 -4.51 0.11 15.35
CA ASP A 30 -4.57 1.54 15.62
C ASP A 30 -3.52 1.86 16.68
N ALA A 31 -2.82 2.99 16.58
CA ALA A 31 -1.81 3.38 17.54
C ALA A 31 -1.58 4.89 17.56
N GLN A 32 -1.22 5.42 18.71
CA GLN A 32 -0.60 6.73 18.82
C GLN A 32 0.89 6.59 18.47
N LEU A 33 1.34 7.30 17.44
CA LEU A 33 2.71 7.31 16.99
C LEU A 33 3.41 8.58 17.42
N PHE A 34 4.60 8.43 17.98
CA PHE A 34 5.54 9.50 18.24
C PHE A 34 6.90 9.15 17.66
N ALA A 35 7.56 10.09 16.98
CA ALA A 35 8.91 9.87 16.49
C ALA A 35 9.76 11.14 16.58
N THR A 36 11.01 10.96 16.99
CA THR A 36 12.07 11.96 16.90
C THR A 36 12.96 11.62 15.71
N TYR A 37 13.51 12.65 15.07
CA TYR A 37 14.37 12.44 13.91
C TYR A 37 15.51 13.45 13.82
N SER A 38 16.55 13.05 13.11
CA SER A 38 17.57 13.94 12.55
C SER A 38 17.75 13.63 11.07
N GLY A 39 18.11 14.67 10.32
CA GLY A 39 18.22 14.53 8.88
C GLY A 39 18.78 15.78 8.21
N ARG A 40 18.45 15.95 6.93
CA ARG A 40 18.87 17.11 6.15
C ARG A 40 17.73 17.58 5.24
N ARG A 41 17.52 18.88 5.23
CA ARG A 41 16.69 19.61 4.28
C ARG A 41 17.53 19.98 3.07
N GLY A 42 17.09 19.65 1.88
CA GLY A 42 17.74 20.01 0.63
C GLY A 42 16.96 21.05 -0.14
N GLU A 43 17.65 22.09 -0.60
CA GLU A 43 17.10 23.14 -1.45
C GLU A 43 17.80 23.12 -2.80
N TYR A 44 17.02 23.16 -3.88
CA TYR A 44 17.56 23.18 -5.22
C TYR A 44 18.01 24.58 -5.60
N TYR A 45 19.20 24.66 -6.18
CA TYR A 45 19.66 25.84 -6.85
C TYR A 45 20.27 25.49 -8.20
N TYR A 46 20.45 26.48 -9.05
CA TYR A 46 20.89 26.24 -10.41
C TYR A 46 22.19 27.02 -10.66
N GLU A 47 23.15 26.31 -11.23
CA GLU A 47 24.40 26.92 -11.74
C GLU A 47 24.42 26.78 -13.25
N THR A 48 24.87 27.84 -13.92
CA THR A 48 25.14 27.80 -15.35
C THR A 48 26.56 27.33 -15.61
N LYS A 49 26.70 26.19 -16.28
CA LYS A 49 28.02 25.68 -16.70
C LYS A 49 28.14 25.75 -18.21
N ARG A 50 29.32 26.08 -18.70
CA ARG A 50 29.66 25.95 -20.12
C ARG A 50 30.10 24.53 -20.38
N VAL A 51 29.39 23.85 -21.27
CA VAL A 51 29.66 22.46 -21.68
C VAL A 51 29.80 22.41 -23.21
N ARG A 52 30.61 21.48 -23.71
CA ARG A 52 30.75 21.27 -25.14
C ARG A 52 29.64 20.31 -25.61
N ASN A 53 28.85 20.71 -26.59
CA ASN A 53 27.81 19.84 -27.17
C ASN A 53 28.42 18.78 -28.12
N SER A 54 27.60 17.88 -28.64
CA SER A 54 28.01 16.82 -29.57
C SER A 54 28.65 17.35 -30.88
N GLN A 55 28.43 18.61 -31.21
CA GLN A 55 29.02 19.31 -32.39
C GLN A 55 30.30 20.09 -32.03
N GLY A 56 30.82 19.92 -30.80
CA GLY A 56 32.04 20.63 -30.36
C GLY A 56 31.86 22.09 -29.96
N LYS A 57 30.65 22.64 -30.04
CA LYS A 57 30.37 24.07 -29.72
C LYS A 57 30.10 24.21 -28.22
N MET A 58 30.65 25.29 -27.63
CA MET A 58 30.41 25.66 -26.23
C MET A 58 28.99 26.22 -26.07
N VAL A 59 28.20 25.55 -25.24
CA VAL A 59 26.84 25.97 -24.89
C VAL A 59 26.69 26.13 -23.39
N SER A 60 25.85 27.06 -22.96
CA SER A 60 25.50 27.24 -21.56
C SER A 60 24.44 26.24 -21.15
N GLN A 61 24.72 25.42 -20.15
CA GLN A 61 23.79 24.44 -19.60
C GLN A 61 23.46 24.80 -18.16
N ARG A 62 22.17 24.87 -17.82
CA ARG A 62 21.68 25.07 -16.45
C ARG A 62 21.65 23.71 -15.73
N VAL A 63 22.49 23.58 -14.70
CA VAL A 63 22.62 22.35 -13.91
C VAL A 63 21.99 22.55 -12.55
N ARG A 64 21.06 21.68 -12.17
CA ARG A 64 20.44 21.67 -10.85
C ARG A 64 21.41 21.05 -9.85
N LYS A 65 21.62 21.74 -8.71
CA LYS A 65 22.36 21.28 -7.54
C LYS A 65 21.48 21.34 -6.30
N THR A 66 21.90 20.69 -5.23
CA THR A 66 21.20 20.68 -3.95
C THR A 66 22.12 21.24 -2.87
N ARG A 67 21.64 22.24 -2.14
CA ARG A 67 22.25 22.71 -0.91
C ARG A 67 21.57 22.04 0.27
N TRP A 68 22.35 21.47 1.17
CA TRP A 68 21.86 20.70 2.30
C TRP A 68 22.05 21.43 3.61
N TYR A 69 20.98 21.52 4.41
CA TYR A 69 20.96 22.08 5.74
C TYR A 69 20.65 20.99 6.77
N PRO A 70 21.23 21.01 7.98
CA PRO A 70 20.81 20.13 9.06
C PRO A 70 19.34 20.37 9.41
N ALA A 71 18.65 19.31 9.75
CA ALA A 71 17.26 19.35 10.23
C ALA A 71 17.05 18.30 11.31
N SER A 72 16.30 18.65 12.34
CA SER A 72 15.86 17.72 13.38
C SER A 72 14.52 18.18 13.93
N GLY A 73 13.76 17.26 14.45
CA GLY A 73 12.44 17.55 14.99
C GLY A 73 11.77 16.33 15.60
N GLN A 74 10.50 16.51 15.89
CA GLN A 74 9.62 15.44 16.38
C GLN A 74 8.28 15.53 15.67
N VAL A 75 7.69 14.37 15.43
CA VAL A 75 6.36 14.23 14.83
C VAL A 75 5.51 13.31 15.67
N SER A 76 4.22 13.58 15.75
CA SER A 76 3.26 12.73 16.44
C SER A 76 1.92 12.73 15.73
N GLY A 77 1.17 11.66 15.89
CA GLY A 77 -0.18 11.56 15.34
C GLY A 77 -0.76 10.17 15.51
N PHE A 78 -2.05 10.07 15.27
CA PHE A 78 -2.75 8.80 15.33
C PHE A 78 -2.63 8.07 13.99
N VAL A 79 -2.24 6.80 14.06
CA VAL A 79 -2.22 5.87 12.93
C VAL A 79 -3.45 5.00 13.07
N ASP A 80 -4.41 5.19 12.18
CA ASP A 80 -5.70 4.55 12.19
C ASP A 80 -5.76 3.42 11.18
N ASP A 81 -6.40 2.32 11.56
CA ASP A 81 -6.75 1.21 10.69
C ASP A 81 -5.58 0.69 9.81
N THR A 82 -4.40 0.50 10.40
CA THR A 82 -3.29 -0.14 9.68
C THR A 82 -3.67 -1.56 9.30
N LEU A 83 -3.93 -1.78 8.02
CA LEU A 83 -4.47 -3.03 7.50
C LEU A 83 -3.35 -4.02 7.14
N ILE A 84 -3.33 -5.15 7.84
CA ILE A 84 -2.36 -6.24 7.65
C ILE A 84 -3.10 -7.51 7.24
N GLN A 85 -2.79 -8.05 6.08
CA GLN A 85 -3.38 -9.31 5.65
C GLN A 85 -2.98 -10.44 6.61
N ALA A 86 -3.99 -11.13 7.18
CA ALA A 86 -3.77 -12.16 8.19
C ALA A 86 -3.62 -13.57 7.62
N SER A 87 -3.62 -13.73 6.29
CA SER A 87 -3.44 -15.02 5.63
C SER A 87 -2.36 -14.97 4.56
N GLN A 88 -1.62 -16.08 4.43
CA GLN A 88 -0.75 -16.32 3.28
C GLN A 88 -1.59 -17.04 2.21
N GLN A 89 -2.10 -16.28 1.25
CA GLN A 89 -2.92 -16.84 0.20
C GLN A 89 -2.15 -17.85 -0.66
N ARG A 90 -2.73 -19.02 -0.90
CA ARG A 90 -2.20 -20.03 -1.83
C ARG A 90 -2.12 -19.54 -3.29
N LYS A 91 -2.88 -18.51 -3.67
CA LYS A 91 -2.98 -17.99 -5.05
C LYS A 91 -2.41 -16.57 -5.23
N GLY A 92 -1.58 -16.10 -4.31
CA GLY A 92 -0.95 -14.80 -4.40
C GLY A 92 -1.58 -13.73 -3.50
N ARG A 93 -0.88 -12.62 -3.37
CA ARG A 93 -1.32 -11.47 -2.56
C ARG A 93 -2.40 -10.69 -3.31
N VAL A 94 -3.44 -10.24 -2.60
CA VAL A 94 -4.43 -9.32 -3.18
C VAL A 94 -3.70 -8.11 -3.76
N PRO A 95 -3.93 -7.77 -5.02
CA PRO A 95 -3.28 -6.61 -5.63
C PRO A 95 -3.60 -5.33 -4.84
N THR A 96 -2.61 -4.49 -4.61
CA THR A 96 -2.75 -3.24 -3.84
C THR A 96 -3.91 -2.37 -4.35
N LYS A 97 -4.18 -2.40 -5.65
CA LYS A 97 -5.28 -1.67 -6.26
C LYS A 97 -6.67 -2.11 -5.76
N VAL A 98 -6.83 -3.39 -5.43
CA VAL A 98 -8.07 -3.99 -4.90
C VAL A 98 -8.11 -3.89 -3.37
N ALA A 99 -6.96 -3.76 -2.72
CA ALA A 99 -6.82 -3.76 -1.27
C ALA A 99 -7.16 -2.40 -0.61
N HIS A 100 -8.23 -1.75 -1.08
CA HIS A 100 -8.74 -0.50 -0.53
C HIS A 100 -10.21 -0.66 -0.17
N TRP A 101 -10.48 -0.77 1.13
CA TRP A 101 -11.83 -0.84 1.69
C TRP A 101 -12.11 0.37 2.57
N ASN A 102 -13.36 0.79 2.62
CA ASN A 102 -13.82 1.79 3.57
C ASN A 102 -14.14 1.09 4.91
N LEU A 103 -13.17 1.05 5.82
CA LEU A 103 -13.31 0.36 7.10
C LEU A 103 -14.38 0.98 8.02
N LYS A 104 -14.87 2.18 7.74
CA LYS A 104 -15.99 2.79 8.45
C LYS A 104 -17.33 2.10 8.18
N LEU A 105 -17.41 1.29 7.12
CA LEU A 105 -18.60 0.50 6.75
C LEU A 105 -18.61 -0.88 7.39
N LEU A 106 -17.61 -1.24 8.19
CA LEU A 106 -17.56 -2.52 8.87
C LEU A 106 -18.77 -2.71 9.77
N GLN A 107 -19.37 -3.90 9.67
CA GLN A 107 -20.47 -4.34 10.51
C GLN A 107 -19.97 -5.34 11.56
N PRO A 108 -20.60 -5.40 12.74
CA PRO A 108 -20.33 -6.47 13.70
C PRO A 108 -20.49 -7.83 13.02
N PHE A 109 -19.63 -8.79 13.39
CA PHE A 109 -19.67 -10.12 12.80
C PHE A 109 -21.04 -10.77 13.00
N ASN A 110 -21.59 -11.29 11.89
CA ASN A 110 -22.78 -12.12 11.88
C ASN A 110 -22.52 -13.30 10.92
N SER A 111 -22.80 -14.52 11.37
CA SER A 111 -22.59 -15.73 10.58
C SER A 111 -23.39 -15.77 9.27
N SER A 112 -24.51 -15.06 9.20
CA SER A 112 -25.32 -14.94 7.96
C SER A 112 -24.55 -14.29 6.80
N PHE A 113 -23.55 -13.43 7.10
CA PHE A 113 -22.72 -12.83 6.06
C PHE A 113 -21.82 -13.83 5.34
N LEU A 114 -21.57 -15.00 5.95
CA LEU A 114 -20.74 -16.03 5.36
C LEU A 114 -21.50 -16.88 4.33
N THR A 115 -22.82 -16.71 4.20
CA THR A 115 -23.65 -17.50 3.27
C THR A 115 -23.23 -17.22 1.83
N GLY A 116 -22.84 -18.28 1.10
CA GLY A 116 -22.38 -18.17 -0.28
C GLY A 116 -20.91 -17.73 -0.46
N PHE A 117 -20.20 -17.48 0.64
CA PHE A 117 -18.78 -17.13 0.64
C PHE A 117 -17.94 -18.24 1.28
N VAL A 118 -16.72 -18.39 0.80
CA VAL A 118 -15.68 -19.17 1.48
C VAL A 118 -14.90 -18.24 2.38
N THR A 119 -14.76 -18.59 3.65
CA THR A 119 -13.95 -17.81 4.59
C THR A 119 -12.57 -18.44 4.71
N GLU A 120 -11.53 -17.66 4.45
CA GLU A 120 -10.16 -18.08 4.66
C GLU A 120 -9.80 -17.93 6.15
N LYS A 121 -9.19 -18.98 6.72
CA LYS A 121 -8.69 -18.93 8.09
C LYS A 121 -7.40 -18.12 8.13
N TYR A 122 -7.20 -17.29 9.15
CA TYR A 122 -5.92 -16.60 9.35
C TYR A 122 -4.79 -17.62 9.58
N THR A 123 -3.64 -17.35 8.98
CA THR A 123 -2.39 -18.13 9.12
C THR A 123 -1.27 -17.30 9.71
N ILE A 124 -1.43 -15.98 9.74
CA ILE A 124 -0.52 -15.04 10.37
C ILE A 124 -1.11 -14.65 11.73
N PRO A 125 -0.54 -15.14 12.83
CA PRO A 125 -1.03 -14.82 14.17
C PRO A 125 -0.81 -13.33 14.49
N LEU A 126 -1.54 -12.81 15.48
CA LEU A 126 -1.54 -11.39 15.84
C LEU A 126 -0.14 -10.84 16.13
N ASN A 127 0.72 -11.58 16.82
CA ASN A 127 2.08 -11.15 17.12
C ASN A 127 2.92 -10.88 15.86
N GLN A 128 2.77 -11.70 14.83
CA GLN A 128 3.43 -11.47 13.53
C GLN A 128 2.76 -10.32 12.77
N GLY A 129 1.44 -10.22 12.79
CA GLY A 129 0.70 -9.08 12.23
C GLY A 129 1.12 -7.76 12.88
N HIS A 130 1.32 -7.75 14.20
CA HIS A 130 1.81 -6.60 14.94
C HIS A 130 3.23 -6.17 14.52
N LEU A 131 4.14 -7.12 14.27
CA LEU A 131 5.46 -6.78 13.74
C LEU A 131 5.37 -6.11 12.36
N GLN A 132 4.49 -6.63 11.48
CA GLN A 132 4.26 -6.03 10.17
C GLN A 132 3.61 -4.63 10.29
N SER A 133 2.71 -4.41 11.23
CA SER A 133 2.11 -3.09 11.46
C SER A 133 3.14 -2.06 11.91
N LYS A 134 4.12 -2.46 12.71
CA LYS A 134 5.26 -1.59 13.09
C LYS A 134 6.10 -1.16 11.90
N GLU A 135 6.31 -2.03 10.92
CA GLU A 135 7.00 -1.67 9.67
C GLU A 135 6.20 -0.64 8.86
N VAL A 136 4.88 -0.81 8.78
CA VAL A 136 3.99 0.16 8.13
C VAL A 136 4.04 1.50 8.89
N ALA A 137 3.90 1.48 10.21
CA ALA A 137 3.98 2.67 11.06
C ALA A 137 5.32 3.39 10.91
N HIS A 138 6.44 2.65 10.81
CA HIS A 138 7.76 3.21 10.53
C HIS A 138 7.79 3.95 9.18
N GLY A 139 7.15 3.39 8.15
CA GLY A 139 6.99 4.05 6.86
C GLY A 139 6.19 5.35 6.94
N ILE A 140 5.13 5.36 7.75
CA ILE A 140 4.28 6.53 8.01
C ILE A 140 5.10 7.60 8.76
N ALA A 141 5.76 7.23 9.85
CA ALA A 141 6.63 8.13 10.62
C ALA A 141 7.69 8.80 9.74
N LYS A 142 8.36 8.01 8.90
CA LYS A 142 9.38 8.52 7.97
C LYS A 142 8.80 9.52 6.95
N ARG A 143 7.55 9.33 6.52
CA ARG A 143 6.85 10.28 5.65
C ARG A 143 6.55 11.57 6.39
N TRP A 144 6.05 11.49 7.63
CA TRP A 144 5.79 12.67 8.46
C TRP A 144 7.08 13.46 8.75
N CYS A 145 8.17 12.77 9.09
CA CYS A 145 9.48 13.41 9.25
C CYS A 145 9.93 14.15 7.99
N ARG A 146 9.74 13.58 6.81
CA ARG A 146 10.05 14.26 5.54
C ARG A 146 9.19 15.50 5.32
N GLN A 147 7.90 15.42 5.64
CA GLN A 147 6.99 16.54 5.53
C GLN A 147 7.42 17.68 6.48
N ASP A 148 7.80 17.35 7.71
CA ASP A 148 8.27 18.30 8.71
C ASP A 148 9.62 18.93 8.34
N ILE A 149 10.58 18.16 7.79
CA ILE A 149 11.84 18.67 7.25
C ILE A 149 11.60 19.71 6.16
N GLY A 150 10.61 19.52 5.29
CA GLY A 150 10.30 20.43 4.20
C GLY A 150 11.41 20.58 3.15
N GLY A 151 11.38 21.69 2.38
CA GLY A 151 12.31 21.94 1.27
C GLY A 151 12.01 21.09 0.03
N ASP A 152 12.90 21.20 -0.96
CA ASP A 152 12.70 20.50 -2.25
C ASP A 152 12.99 19.00 -2.19
N THR A 153 13.87 18.60 -1.26
CA THR A 153 14.22 17.19 -1.04
C THR A 153 14.66 16.96 0.41
N GLN A 154 14.42 15.75 0.93
CA GLN A 154 14.63 15.45 2.33
C GLN A 154 15.44 14.15 2.50
N ARG A 155 16.29 14.15 3.52
CA ARG A 155 16.98 12.94 4.00
C ARG A 155 16.76 12.78 5.49
N VAL A 156 16.06 11.73 5.88
CA VAL A 156 15.99 11.28 7.28
C VAL A 156 17.19 10.37 7.50
N THR A 157 18.09 10.78 8.40
CA THR A 157 19.33 10.04 8.68
C THR A 157 19.18 9.11 9.87
N LYS A 158 18.47 9.58 10.91
CA LYS A 158 18.13 8.81 12.10
C LYS A 158 16.68 9.08 12.47
N MET A 159 15.99 8.05 12.92
CA MET A 159 14.62 8.15 13.42
C MET A 159 14.46 7.15 14.56
N ASP A 160 13.88 7.60 15.65
CA ASP A 160 13.45 6.79 16.76
C ASP A 160 11.94 6.93 16.90
N MET A 161 11.23 5.79 16.87
CA MET A 161 9.77 5.74 16.82
C MET A 161 9.22 4.93 18.00
N GLN A 162 8.18 5.45 18.61
CA GLN A 162 7.44 4.80 19.67
C GLN A 162 5.96 4.72 19.29
N LEU A 163 5.33 3.59 19.60
CA LEU A 163 3.89 3.38 19.50
C LEU A 163 3.32 3.20 20.90
N SER A 164 2.17 3.79 21.14
CA SER A 164 1.41 3.68 22.39
C SER A 164 -0.08 3.57 22.08
N GLU A 165 -0.87 3.21 23.09
CA GLU A 165 -2.33 3.06 22.97
C GLU A 165 -2.73 2.13 21.80
N GLU A 166 -1.94 1.08 21.60
CA GLU A 166 -2.15 0.14 20.51
C GLU A 166 -3.43 -0.67 20.73
N THR A 167 -4.34 -0.63 19.75
CA THR A 167 -5.52 -1.49 19.68
C THR A 167 -5.54 -2.29 18.40
N PHE A 168 -6.26 -3.41 18.39
CA PHE A 168 -6.34 -4.26 17.22
C PHE A 168 -7.73 -4.89 17.07
N LYS A 169 -8.10 -5.18 15.81
CA LYS A 169 -9.32 -5.91 15.47
C LYS A 169 -8.98 -7.00 14.44
N HIS A 170 -9.67 -8.13 14.54
CA HIS A 170 -9.67 -9.14 13.49
C HIS A 170 -10.90 -8.91 12.63
N ILE A 171 -10.71 -8.65 11.34
CA ILE A 171 -11.80 -8.35 10.41
C ILE A 171 -11.77 -9.28 9.20
N LEU A 172 -12.92 -9.43 8.57
CA LEU A 172 -13.11 -10.19 7.35
C LEU A 172 -13.52 -9.24 6.23
N LEU A 173 -12.76 -9.23 5.13
CA LEU A 173 -13.02 -8.33 4.01
C LEU A 173 -13.42 -9.14 2.77
N PRO A 174 -14.51 -8.75 2.08
CA PRO A 174 -15.03 -9.48 0.94
C PRO A 174 -14.19 -9.23 -0.31
N VAL A 175 -13.82 -10.32 -0.99
CA VAL A 175 -13.14 -10.30 -2.28
C VAL A 175 -13.76 -11.37 -3.16
N TYR A 176 -14.04 -11.06 -4.41
CA TYR A 176 -14.33 -12.07 -5.40
C TYR A 176 -13.06 -12.41 -6.18
N VAL A 177 -12.81 -13.69 -6.33
CA VAL A 177 -11.69 -14.21 -7.12
C VAL A 177 -12.26 -15.01 -8.26
N SER A 178 -11.82 -14.70 -9.46
CA SER A 178 -12.12 -15.48 -10.65
C SER A 178 -10.83 -15.90 -11.33
N ALA A 179 -10.80 -17.15 -11.81
CA ALA A 179 -9.71 -17.67 -12.60
C ALA A 179 -10.22 -18.08 -13.97
N TYR A 180 -9.51 -17.73 -15.01
CA TYR A 180 -9.80 -18.16 -16.37
C TYR A 180 -8.55 -18.68 -17.06
N ARG A 181 -8.73 -19.60 -18.01
CA ARG A 181 -7.64 -20.15 -18.81
C ARG A 181 -7.67 -19.59 -20.23
N PHE A 182 -6.55 -19.02 -20.66
CA PHE A 182 -6.41 -18.50 -22.00
C PHE A 182 -5.04 -18.92 -22.59
N ASN A 183 -5.04 -19.49 -23.79
CA ASN A 183 -3.84 -20.02 -24.45
C ASN A 183 -3.02 -20.98 -23.56
N GLY A 184 -3.68 -21.85 -22.80
CA GLY A 184 -3.04 -22.81 -21.90
C GLY A 184 -2.51 -22.21 -20.58
N LYS A 185 -2.58 -20.90 -20.39
CA LYS A 185 -2.17 -20.21 -19.17
C LYS A 185 -3.39 -19.85 -18.31
N GLU A 186 -3.23 -20.00 -17.00
CA GLU A 186 -4.24 -19.59 -16.03
C GLU A 186 -3.99 -18.13 -15.60
N TYR A 187 -5.05 -17.35 -15.59
CA TYR A 187 -5.08 -15.95 -15.17
C TYR A 187 -6.10 -15.80 -14.05
N SER A 188 -5.75 -15.08 -13.02
CA SER A 188 -6.67 -14.76 -11.93
C SER A 188 -6.91 -13.26 -11.89
N PHE A 189 -8.13 -12.85 -11.56
CA PHE A 189 -8.43 -11.47 -11.24
C PHE A 189 -9.20 -11.40 -9.92
N PHE A 190 -9.04 -10.28 -9.25
CA PHE A 190 -9.66 -9.99 -7.97
C PHE A 190 -10.62 -8.83 -8.14
N VAL A 191 -11.76 -8.91 -7.46
CA VAL A 191 -12.74 -7.83 -7.38
C VAL A 191 -12.97 -7.52 -5.91
N ASN A 192 -12.83 -6.25 -5.56
CA ASN A 192 -13.18 -5.79 -4.22
C ASN A 192 -14.70 -5.93 -4.02
N GLY A 193 -15.12 -6.67 -3.00
CA GLY A 193 -16.53 -6.97 -2.76
C GLY A 193 -17.35 -5.78 -2.23
N GLU A 194 -16.69 -4.71 -1.79
CA GLU A 194 -17.33 -3.47 -1.34
C GLU A 194 -17.56 -2.50 -2.50
N ASN A 195 -16.51 -2.20 -3.28
CA ASN A 195 -16.53 -1.09 -4.25
C ASN A 195 -16.39 -1.52 -5.72
N GLY A 196 -16.28 -2.83 -5.98
CA GLY A 196 -16.21 -3.36 -7.34
C GLY A 196 -14.90 -3.10 -8.07
N THR A 197 -13.86 -2.59 -7.42
CA THR A 197 -12.55 -2.37 -8.06
C THR A 197 -11.93 -3.68 -8.50
N ILE A 198 -11.44 -3.74 -9.75
CA ILE A 198 -10.91 -4.95 -10.37
C ILE A 198 -9.41 -4.79 -10.63
N SER A 199 -8.64 -5.87 -10.38
CA SER A 199 -7.24 -6.01 -10.77
C SER A 199 -6.89 -7.48 -10.99
N GLY A 200 -6.07 -7.75 -11.99
CA GLY A 200 -5.50 -9.05 -12.30
C GLY A 200 -4.13 -8.87 -12.93
#